data_6bf1eadab3f8d094b464d44bb8309965
#
_entry.id   6bf1eadab3f8d094b464d44bb8309965
#
_cell.length_a   1.000
_cell.length_b   1.000
_cell.length_c   1.000
_cell.angle_alpha   90.00
_cell.angle_beta   90.00
_cell.angle_gamma   90.00
#
_symmetry.space_group_name_H-M   'P 1'
#
loop_
_entity.id
_entity.type
_entity.pdbx_description
1 polymer ?
#
loop_
_entity_poly.entity_id
_entity_poly.type
_entity_poly.pdbx_seq_one_letter_code
_entity_poly.pdbx_strand_id
1 'polypeptide(L)'
;LARAELEKLRATYAEHGDVQQLLRDISIWLRRASMALSSRREVASLTGVAWQQRLADMAGETVFAEEDSKLLIEAPYRSTLPAGTTIDGAHLLVLCDRWIDATTRRLKSR
;
A
#
# COMPACT_ATOMS: atom_id res chain seq x y z
N LEU A 1 9.86 10.10 -6.79
CA LEU A 1 8.44 10.12 -7.13
C LEU A 1 7.60 9.32 -6.13
N ALA A 2 7.63 8.00 -6.20
CA ALA A 2 6.84 7.18 -5.27
C ALA A 2 7.28 7.39 -3.82
N ARG A 3 8.59 7.50 -3.56
CA ARG A 3 9.10 7.77 -2.21
C ARG A 3 8.71 9.15 -1.71
N ALA A 4 8.77 10.16 -2.57
CA ALA A 4 8.39 11.51 -2.20
C ALA A 4 6.90 11.59 -1.84
N GLU A 5 6.07 10.87 -2.57
CA GLU A 5 4.64 10.78 -2.28
C GLU A 5 4.39 10.06 -0.95
N LEU A 6 5.16 9.01 -0.66
CA LEU A 6 5.06 8.29 0.61
C LEU A 6 5.43 9.21 1.79
N GLU A 7 6.47 10.04 1.62
CA GLU A 7 6.86 10.97 2.67
C GLU A 7 5.79 12.04 2.94
N LYS A 8 5.10 12.51 1.89
CA LYS A 8 3.97 13.44 2.06
C LYS A 8 2.83 12.78 2.82
N LEU A 9 2.56 11.54 2.52
CA LEU A 9 1.52 10.75 3.17
C LEU A 9 1.87 10.56 4.65
N ARG A 10 3.13 10.26 4.95
CA ARG A 10 3.65 10.12 6.32
C ARG A 10 3.46 11.42 7.11
N ALA A 11 3.81 12.54 6.50
CA ALA A 11 3.69 13.86 7.12
C ALA A 11 2.22 14.20 7.41
N THR A 12 1.33 13.90 6.47
CA THR A 12 -0.10 14.13 6.64
C THR A 12 -0.66 13.31 7.80
N TYR A 13 -0.25 12.04 7.89
CA TYR A 13 -0.67 11.20 9.00
C TYR A 13 -0.15 11.72 10.35
N ALA A 14 1.09 12.22 10.39
CA ALA A 14 1.66 12.79 11.60
C ALA A 14 0.85 13.98 12.11
N GLU A 15 0.22 14.73 11.20
CA GLU A 15 -0.61 15.89 11.57
C GLU A 15 -1.96 15.49 12.15
N HIS A 16 -2.69 14.58 11.48
CA HIS A 16 -4.08 14.28 11.88
C HIS A 16 -4.26 12.98 12.68
N GLY A 17 -3.32 12.05 12.58
CA GLY A 17 -3.41 10.78 13.31
C GLY A 17 -4.60 9.91 12.95
N ASP A 18 -5.26 10.19 11.82
CA ASP A 18 -6.45 9.45 11.39
C ASP A 18 -6.04 8.20 10.62
N VAL A 19 -6.13 7.05 11.29
CA VAL A 19 -5.73 5.76 10.74
C VAL A 19 -6.59 5.36 9.54
N GLN A 20 -7.87 5.70 9.55
CA GLN A 20 -8.76 5.37 8.43
C GLN A 20 -8.36 6.14 7.18
N GLN A 21 -8.04 7.42 7.33
CA GLN A 21 -7.54 8.23 6.23
C GLN A 21 -6.19 7.69 5.74
N LEU A 22 -5.31 7.30 6.67
CA LEU A 22 -4.02 6.70 6.32
C LEU A 22 -4.19 5.44 5.47
N LEU A 23 -5.11 4.57 5.83
CA LEU A 23 -5.38 3.34 5.05
C LEU A 23 -5.80 3.67 3.62
N ARG A 24 -6.68 4.65 3.44
CA ARG A 24 -7.11 5.09 2.11
C ARG A 24 -5.93 5.66 1.33
N ASP A 25 -5.16 6.51 1.97
CA ASP A 25 -4.00 7.16 1.35
C ASP A 25 -2.95 6.14 0.92
N ILE A 26 -2.65 5.15 1.77
CA ILE A 26 -1.73 4.07 1.45
C ILE A 26 -2.27 3.24 0.28
N SER A 27 -3.56 2.92 0.28
CA SER A 27 -4.19 2.15 -0.78
C SER A 27 -4.03 2.84 -2.14
N ILE A 28 -4.29 4.14 -2.17
CA ILE A 28 -4.13 4.95 -3.38
C ILE A 28 -2.67 5.00 -3.80
N TRP A 29 -1.76 5.21 -2.85
CA TRP A 29 -0.33 5.26 -3.11
C TRP A 29 0.20 3.95 -3.69
N LEU A 30 -0.18 2.81 -3.11
CA LEU A 30 0.23 1.49 -3.61
C LEU A 30 -0.21 1.28 -5.05
N ARG A 31 -1.44 1.66 -5.37
CA ARG A 31 -1.96 1.53 -6.74
C ARG A 31 -1.19 2.41 -7.71
N ARG A 32 -0.97 3.66 -7.36
CA ARG A 32 -0.24 4.60 -8.21
C ARG A 32 1.22 4.20 -8.39
N ALA A 33 1.88 3.79 -7.31
CA ALA A 33 3.27 3.33 -7.38
C ALA A 33 3.38 2.08 -8.25
N SER A 34 2.45 1.14 -8.10
CA SER A 34 2.44 -0.09 -8.90
C SER A 34 2.23 0.21 -10.38
N MET A 35 1.35 1.15 -10.70
CA MET A 35 1.12 1.56 -12.09
C MET A 35 2.35 2.25 -12.69
N ALA A 36 3.08 3.02 -11.90
CA ALA A 36 4.29 3.71 -12.35
C ALA A 36 5.47 2.74 -12.56
N LEU A 37 5.55 1.69 -11.74
CA LEU A 37 6.66 0.73 -11.75
C LEU A 37 6.40 -0.53 -12.57
N SER A 38 5.18 -0.72 -13.04
CA SER A 38 4.77 -1.90 -13.79
C SER A 38 3.82 -1.49 -14.91
N SER A 39 3.03 -2.43 -15.43
CA SER A 39 2.04 -2.12 -16.45
C SER A 39 0.85 -1.39 -15.86
N ARG A 40 0.69 -0.11 -16.19
CA ARG A 40 -0.43 0.71 -15.75
C ARG A 40 -1.78 0.06 -16.08
N ARG A 41 -1.89 -0.45 -17.32
CA ARG A 41 -3.14 -1.05 -17.80
C ARG A 41 -3.51 -2.30 -17.00
N GLU A 42 -2.54 -3.17 -16.76
CA GLU A 42 -2.77 -4.40 -16.00
C GLU A 42 -3.12 -4.09 -14.55
N VAL A 43 -2.34 -3.23 -13.92
CA VAL A 43 -2.53 -2.89 -12.50
C VAL A 43 -3.86 -2.19 -12.26
N ALA A 44 -4.26 -1.29 -13.15
CA ALA A 44 -5.49 -0.53 -12.98
C ALA A 44 -6.74 -1.40 -12.89
N SER A 45 -6.72 -2.57 -13.54
CA SER A 45 -7.87 -3.48 -13.56
C SER A 45 -7.90 -4.51 -12.43
N LEU A 46 -6.80 -4.63 -11.66
CA LEU A 46 -6.69 -5.64 -10.62
C LEU A 46 -7.53 -5.30 -9.39
N THR A 47 -8.23 -6.32 -8.86
CA THR A 47 -9.02 -6.19 -7.64
C THR A 47 -8.82 -7.41 -6.76
N GLY A 48 -9.21 -7.30 -5.49
CA GLY A 48 -9.22 -8.42 -4.54
C GLY A 48 -7.91 -9.20 -4.45
N VAL A 49 -8.02 -10.51 -4.50
CA VAL A 49 -6.85 -11.41 -4.37
C VAL A 49 -5.82 -11.20 -5.46
N ALA A 50 -6.26 -10.91 -6.69
CA ALA A 50 -5.34 -10.67 -7.80
C ALA A 50 -4.47 -9.43 -7.54
N TRP A 51 -5.05 -8.38 -6.97
CA TRP A 51 -4.32 -7.17 -6.59
C TRP A 51 -3.34 -7.46 -5.45
N GLN A 52 -3.79 -8.20 -4.44
CA GLN A 52 -2.98 -8.64 -3.32
C GLN A 52 -1.76 -9.42 -3.79
N GLN A 53 -1.97 -10.37 -4.71
CA GLN A 53 -0.90 -11.18 -5.27
C GLN A 53 0.10 -10.35 -6.07
N ARG A 54 -0.39 -9.35 -6.82
CA ARG A 54 0.48 -8.46 -7.60
C ARG A 54 1.43 -7.68 -6.69
N LEU A 55 0.97 -7.21 -5.55
CA LEU A 55 1.82 -6.50 -4.59
C LEU A 55 2.97 -7.39 -4.11
N ALA A 56 2.68 -8.65 -3.79
CA ALA A 56 3.69 -9.62 -3.37
C ALA A 56 4.67 -9.93 -4.51
N ASP A 57 4.16 -10.13 -5.71
CA ASP A 57 4.98 -10.45 -6.88
C ASP A 57 5.96 -9.33 -7.20
N MET A 58 5.51 -8.08 -7.12
CA MET A 58 6.37 -6.93 -7.41
C MET A 58 7.52 -6.82 -6.42
N ALA A 59 7.27 -7.07 -5.15
CA ALA A 59 8.30 -7.00 -4.11
C ALA A 59 9.14 -8.28 -4.04
N GLY A 60 8.64 -9.38 -4.61
CA GLY A 60 9.29 -10.69 -4.51
C GLY A 60 9.12 -11.35 -3.16
N GLU A 61 8.26 -10.81 -2.31
CA GLU A 61 7.96 -11.34 -0.99
C GLU A 61 6.61 -10.80 -0.50
N THR A 62 6.01 -11.49 0.44
CA THR A 62 4.79 -11.04 1.09
C THR A 62 5.17 -10.01 2.16
N VAL A 63 5.08 -8.73 1.82
CA VAL A 63 5.43 -7.64 2.74
C VAL A 63 4.30 -7.36 3.72
N PHE A 64 3.06 -7.30 3.23
CA PHE A 64 1.89 -7.04 4.06
C PHE A 64 1.27 -8.35 4.49
N ALA A 65 1.02 -8.50 5.80
CA ALA A 65 0.28 -9.65 6.32
C ALA A 65 -1.10 -9.70 5.67
N GLU A 66 -1.71 -10.87 5.61
CA GLU A 66 -3.01 -11.06 4.95
C GLU A 66 -4.07 -10.09 5.48
N GLU A 67 -4.12 -9.88 6.80
CA GLU A 67 -5.08 -8.98 7.43
C GLU A 67 -4.86 -7.54 7.00
N ASP A 68 -3.60 -7.09 6.95
CA ASP A 68 -3.25 -5.74 6.53
C ASP A 68 -3.55 -5.52 5.05
N SER A 69 -3.21 -6.50 4.21
CA SER A 69 -3.51 -6.46 2.77
C SER A 69 -5.00 -6.31 2.53
N LYS A 70 -5.80 -7.07 3.26
CA LYS A 70 -7.26 -7.04 3.14
C LYS A 70 -7.81 -5.66 3.50
N LEU A 71 -7.33 -5.09 4.60
CA LEU A 71 -7.73 -3.75 5.02
C LEU A 71 -7.37 -2.69 3.99
N LEU A 72 -6.16 -2.77 3.42
CA LEU A 72 -5.69 -1.82 2.41
C LEU A 72 -6.51 -1.93 1.12
N ILE A 73 -6.84 -3.15 0.70
CA ILE A 73 -7.63 -3.37 -0.51
C ILE A 73 -9.05 -2.85 -0.35
N GLU A 74 -9.64 -3.03 0.81
CA GLU A 74 -11.02 -2.63 1.10
C GLU A 74 -11.17 -1.15 1.46
N ALA A 75 -10.09 -0.50 1.89
CA ALA A 75 -10.14 0.88 2.40
C ALA A 75 -10.85 1.88 1.49
N PRO A 76 -10.64 1.89 0.15
CA PRO A 76 -11.34 2.83 -0.73
C PRO A 76 -12.84 2.65 -0.77
N TYR A 77 -13.33 1.48 -0.37
CA TYR A 77 -14.76 1.11 -0.46
C TYR A 77 -15.47 1.12 0.90
N ARG A 78 -14.75 1.43 1.98
CA ARG A 78 -15.31 1.46 3.33
C ARG A 78 -15.33 2.88 3.87
N SER A 79 -16.43 3.25 4.51
CA SER A 79 -16.53 4.54 5.21
C SER A 79 -16.01 4.45 6.63
N THR A 80 -16.00 3.25 7.22
CA THR A 80 -15.53 3.01 8.59
C THR A 80 -14.75 1.71 8.66
N LEU A 81 -13.88 1.60 9.67
CA LEU A 81 -13.18 0.34 9.94
C LEU A 81 -14.11 -0.67 10.59
N PRO A 82 -13.89 -1.99 10.37
CA PRO A 82 -14.67 -3.01 11.07
C PRO A 82 -14.53 -2.86 12.58
N ALA A 83 -15.59 -3.18 13.29
CA ALA A 83 -15.60 -3.11 14.75
C ALA A 83 -14.47 -3.97 15.35
N GLY A 84 -13.77 -3.46 16.35
CA GLY A 84 -12.68 -4.17 17.01
C GLY A 84 -11.36 -4.15 16.26
N THR A 85 -11.29 -3.46 15.12
CA THR A 85 -10.05 -3.35 14.34
C THR A 85 -9.05 -2.45 15.06
N THR A 86 -7.84 -2.97 15.29
CA THR A 86 -6.72 -2.19 15.83
C THR A 86 -5.65 -2.11 14.77
N ILE A 87 -5.20 -0.90 14.45
CA ILE A 87 -4.22 -0.68 13.39
C ILE A 87 -3.06 0.16 13.93
N ASP A 88 -1.85 -0.33 13.69
CA ASP A 88 -0.63 0.43 13.94
C ASP A 88 -0.21 1.13 12.64
N GLY A 89 -0.57 2.41 12.53
CA GLY A 89 -0.28 3.20 11.34
C GLY A 89 1.22 3.36 11.08
N ALA A 90 2.00 3.53 12.14
CA ALA A 90 3.45 3.66 12.01
C ALA A 90 4.06 2.38 11.43
N HIS A 91 3.58 1.23 11.87
CA HIS A 91 4.03 -0.06 11.35
C HIS A 91 3.68 -0.23 9.87
N LEU A 92 2.47 0.17 9.48
CA LEU A 92 2.07 0.12 8.07
C LEU A 92 2.98 0.98 7.19
N LEU A 93 3.39 2.14 7.67
CA LEU A 93 4.30 3.02 6.93
C LEU A 93 5.67 2.38 6.79
N VAL A 94 6.16 1.67 7.81
CA VAL A 94 7.42 0.90 7.72
C VAL A 94 7.29 -0.19 6.65
N LEU A 95 6.16 -0.87 6.58
CA LEU A 95 5.91 -1.89 5.56
C LEU A 95 5.85 -1.27 4.15
N CYS A 96 5.32 -0.07 4.02
CA CYS A 96 5.34 0.66 2.75
C CYS A 96 6.77 0.95 2.29
N ASP A 97 7.63 1.39 3.21
CA ASP A 97 9.06 1.59 2.92
C ASP A 97 9.69 0.29 2.43
N ARG A 98 9.42 -0.80 3.12
CA ARG A 98 9.95 -2.11 2.77
C ARG A 98 9.47 -2.56 1.39
N TRP A 99 8.18 -2.36 1.11
CA TRP A 99 7.61 -2.75 -0.18
C TRP A 99 8.23 -1.98 -1.34
N ILE A 100 8.36 -0.66 -1.22
CA ILE A 100 8.94 0.14 -2.30
C ILE A 100 10.42 -0.16 -2.50
N ASP A 101 11.16 -0.40 -1.41
CA ASP A 101 12.57 -0.79 -1.49
C ASP A 101 12.74 -2.14 -2.20
N ALA A 102 11.97 -3.13 -1.80
CA ALA A 102 12.03 -4.48 -2.38
C ALA A 102 11.65 -4.45 -3.86
N THR A 103 10.58 -3.75 -4.20
CA THR A 103 10.10 -3.62 -5.57
C THR A 103 11.14 -2.94 -6.45
N THR A 104 11.72 -1.84 -5.97
CA THR A 104 12.73 -1.08 -6.71
C THR A 104 13.98 -1.93 -6.95
N ARG A 105 14.41 -2.68 -5.96
CA ARG A 105 15.58 -3.57 -6.10
C ARG A 105 15.34 -4.66 -7.13
N ARG A 106 14.16 -5.25 -7.16
CA ARG A 106 13.83 -6.28 -8.16
C ARG A 106 13.85 -5.72 -9.57
N LEU A 107 13.34 -4.52 -9.76
CA LEU A 107 13.36 -3.87 -11.07
C LEU A 107 14.77 -3.58 -11.55
N LYS A 108 15.67 -3.20 -10.63
CA LYS A 108 17.08 -2.95 -10.97
C LYS A 108 17.86 -4.22 -11.29
N SER A 109 17.41 -5.37 -10.79
CA SER A 109 18.08 -6.66 -10.96
C SER A 109 17.77 -7.34 -12.29
N ARG A 110 16.86 -6.78 -13.09
CA ARG A 110 16.46 -7.34 -14.37
C ARG A 110 17.35 -6.91 -15.52
#